data_22b80591cc7b1d499c0d2c3e101fcf88
#
_entry.id   22b80591cc7b1d499c0d2c3e101fcf88
#
_cell.length_a   1.000
_cell.length_b   1.000
_cell.length_c   1.000
_cell.angle_alpha   90.00
_cell.angle_beta   90.00
_cell.angle_gamma   90.00
#
_symmetry.space_group_name_H-M   'P 1'
#
loop_
_entity.id
_entity.type
_entity.pdbx_description
1 polymer ?
#
loop_
_entity_poly.entity_id
_entity_poly.type
_entity_poly.pdbx_seq_one_letter_code
_entity_poly.pdbx_strand_id
1 'polypeptide(L)'
;MIIFAELYFQRKDYPMQITRPDFYKEFSCIAGACPDTCCAGWQIMIDEKSLKKYKKFKGTFRNRLHNDIDWSEQAFRQYDHRCAFLNEENLCDIYSDAGANMLCDTCRKYPRHIEEFEGLREYSLSLSCPEAARIFLSHKNKISFVTREVPSKEETYEDFDYF
;
A
#
# COMPACT_ATOMS: atom_id res chain seq x y z
N MET A 1 -7.39 21.85 -48.45
CA MET A 1 -8.11 22.38 -47.26
C MET A 1 -8.55 21.19 -46.46
N ILE A 2 -7.69 20.73 -45.54
CA ILE A 2 -7.91 19.51 -44.75
C ILE A 2 -8.54 19.98 -43.44
N ILE A 3 -9.81 19.60 -43.27
CA ILE A 3 -10.56 19.86 -42.03
C ILE A 3 -10.05 18.83 -41.02
N PHE A 4 -9.24 19.27 -40.06
CA PHE A 4 -8.96 18.49 -38.86
C PHE A 4 -10.25 18.40 -38.07
N ALA A 5 -10.88 17.22 -38.12
CA ALA A 5 -11.92 16.88 -37.17
C ALA A 5 -11.27 16.81 -35.77
N GLU A 6 -11.53 17.81 -34.96
CA GLU A 6 -11.28 17.74 -33.52
C GLU A 6 -12.08 16.56 -32.96
N LEU A 7 -11.43 15.45 -32.71
CA LEU A 7 -11.97 14.38 -31.89
C LEU A 7 -12.17 14.95 -30.50
N TYR A 8 -13.36 15.43 -30.21
CA TYR A 8 -13.82 15.70 -28.86
C TYR A 8 -13.83 14.39 -28.12
N PHE A 9 -12.77 14.13 -27.38
CA PHE A 9 -12.74 13.11 -26.32
C PHE A 9 -13.84 13.50 -25.32
N GLN A 10 -15.00 12.92 -25.44
CA GLN A 10 -16.00 12.99 -24.39
C GLN A 10 -15.47 12.15 -23.24
N ARG A 11 -14.94 12.81 -22.19
CA ARG A 11 -14.73 12.18 -20.90
C ARG A 11 -16.08 11.64 -20.43
N LYS A 12 -16.32 10.36 -20.64
CA LYS A 12 -17.42 9.68 -19.98
C LYS A 12 -17.01 9.50 -18.53
N ASP A 13 -17.69 10.18 -17.62
CA ASP A 13 -17.58 9.92 -16.18
C ASP A 13 -18.17 8.52 -15.91
N TYR A 14 -17.35 7.48 -16.05
CA TYR A 14 -17.75 6.14 -15.62
C TYR A 14 -17.62 6.04 -14.11
N PRO A 15 -18.64 5.53 -13.41
CA PRO A 15 -18.51 5.28 -11.99
C PRO A 15 -17.45 4.19 -11.77
N MET A 16 -16.49 4.47 -10.89
CA MET A 16 -15.53 3.50 -10.42
C MET A 16 -16.20 2.55 -9.45
N GLN A 17 -16.10 1.25 -9.70
CA GLN A 17 -16.53 0.23 -8.76
C GLN A 17 -15.40 -0.07 -7.77
N ILE A 18 -15.74 -0.10 -6.49
CA ILE A 18 -14.82 -0.52 -5.42
C ILE A 18 -15.40 -1.76 -4.79
N THR A 19 -14.68 -2.87 -4.88
CA THR A 19 -15.06 -4.16 -4.32
C THR A 19 -14.08 -4.57 -3.22
N ARG A 20 -14.59 -5.16 -2.14
CA ARG A 20 -13.80 -5.70 -1.03
C ARG A 20 -14.54 -6.80 -0.31
N PRO A 21 -13.84 -7.75 0.35
CA PRO A 21 -14.49 -8.72 1.22
C PRO A 21 -15.15 -8.03 2.42
N ASP A 22 -16.23 -8.61 2.92
CA ASP A 22 -17.04 -8.08 4.03
C ASP A 22 -16.23 -7.85 5.31
N PHE A 23 -15.27 -8.73 5.60
CA PHE A 23 -14.37 -8.62 6.75
C PHE A 23 -13.23 -7.60 6.58
N TYR A 24 -13.06 -6.99 5.40
CA TYR A 24 -11.92 -6.07 5.12
C TYR A 24 -11.76 -4.96 6.16
N LYS A 25 -12.87 -4.43 6.67
CA LYS A 25 -12.86 -3.35 7.66
C LYS A 25 -12.51 -3.79 9.08
N GLU A 26 -12.54 -5.09 9.35
CA GLU A 26 -12.22 -5.63 10.67
C GLU A 26 -10.72 -5.56 10.95
N PHE A 27 -9.90 -5.46 9.89
CA PHE A 27 -8.46 -5.42 10.04
C PHE A 27 -7.98 -4.13 10.71
N SER A 28 -7.25 -4.32 11.81
CA SER A 28 -6.42 -3.32 12.46
C SER A 28 -5.08 -3.94 12.83
N CYS A 29 -3.98 -3.23 12.57
CA CYS A 29 -2.66 -3.73 12.96
C CYS A 29 -2.56 -3.82 14.48
N ILE A 30 -2.12 -4.98 14.97
CA ILE A 30 -1.95 -5.27 16.40
C ILE A 30 -0.54 -4.96 16.91
N ALA A 31 0.31 -4.39 16.06
CA ALA A 31 1.66 -3.90 16.38
C ALA A 31 2.49 -4.91 17.20
N GLY A 32 3.00 -4.52 18.37
CA GLY A 32 3.81 -5.37 19.22
C GLY A 32 3.12 -6.64 19.76
N ALA A 33 1.80 -6.77 19.63
CA ALA A 33 1.09 -8.01 19.96
C ALA A 33 1.09 -9.04 18.80
N CYS A 34 1.67 -8.67 17.64
CA CYS A 34 1.75 -9.56 16.48
C CYS A 34 2.74 -10.70 16.76
N PRO A 35 2.37 -11.97 16.50
CA PRO A 35 3.28 -13.11 16.70
C PRO A 35 4.43 -13.13 15.69
N ASP A 36 4.38 -12.30 14.65
CA ASP A 36 5.38 -12.14 13.61
C ASP A 36 5.52 -10.67 13.24
N THR A 37 6.32 -10.34 12.23
CA THR A 37 6.53 -8.96 11.77
C THR A 37 6.45 -8.82 10.26
N CYS A 38 5.77 -7.78 9.79
CA CYS A 38 5.77 -7.40 8.38
C CYS A 38 7.08 -6.70 7.93
N CYS A 39 8.02 -6.49 8.84
CA CYS A 39 9.29 -5.82 8.59
C CYS A 39 10.46 -6.80 8.39
N ALA A 40 10.18 -8.07 8.08
CA ALA A 40 11.20 -9.10 7.87
C ALA A 40 10.83 -10.02 6.69
N GLY A 41 11.86 -10.65 6.10
CA GLY A 41 11.71 -11.69 5.09
C GLY A 41 11.50 -11.21 3.65
N TRP A 42 11.41 -9.91 3.39
CA TRP A 42 11.24 -9.35 2.04
C TRP A 42 11.79 -7.93 1.92
N GLN A 43 12.13 -7.54 0.70
CA GLN A 43 12.64 -6.19 0.42
C GLN A 43 11.51 -5.17 0.43
N ILE A 44 11.61 -4.18 1.30
CA ILE A 44 10.59 -3.13 1.43
C ILE A 44 10.98 -1.94 0.54
N MET A 45 10.27 -1.81 -0.57
CA MET A 45 10.46 -0.72 -1.53
C MET A 45 9.85 0.58 -1.01
N ILE A 46 10.51 1.69 -1.33
CA ILE A 46 10.12 3.04 -0.90
C ILE A 46 9.65 3.83 -2.13
N ASP A 47 8.44 4.36 -2.07
CA ASP A 47 7.90 5.21 -3.11
C ASP A 47 8.66 6.55 -3.23
N GLU A 48 8.67 7.12 -4.44
CA GLU A 48 9.40 8.38 -4.72
C GLU A 48 9.01 9.54 -3.80
N LYS A 49 7.73 9.65 -3.44
CA LYS A 49 7.24 10.70 -2.57
C LYS A 49 7.85 10.57 -1.17
N SER A 50 7.93 9.33 -0.67
CA SER A 50 8.57 9.04 0.62
C SER A 50 10.07 9.24 0.58
N LEU A 51 10.76 8.85 -0.50
CA LEU A 51 12.19 9.14 -0.69
C LEU A 51 12.48 10.64 -0.66
N LYS A 52 11.67 11.46 -1.36
CA LYS A 52 11.79 12.93 -1.34
C LYS A 52 11.56 13.49 0.06
N LYS A 53 10.64 12.91 0.83
CA LYS A 53 10.35 13.28 2.22
C LYS A 53 11.53 12.91 3.14
N TYR A 54 12.10 11.72 3.01
CA TYR A 54 13.24 11.25 3.79
C TYR A 54 14.50 12.08 3.55
N LYS A 55 14.80 12.45 2.30
CA LYS A 55 15.92 13.35 1.97
C LYS A 55 15.81 14.71 2.67
N LYS A 56 14.60 15.21 2.88
CA LYS A 56 14.33 16.51 3.50
C LYS A 56 14.13 16.47 5.00
N PHE A 57 14.06 15.27 5.59
CA PHE A 57 13.79 15.10 7.00
C PHE A 57 14.86 15.79 7.86
N LYS A 58 14.42 16.51 8.88
CA LYS A 58 15.27 17.22 9.85
C LYS A 58 14.93 16.71 11.24
N GLY A 59 15.93 16.44 12.05
CA GLY A 59 15.76 15.93 13.41
C GLY A 59 16.83 14.90 13.77
N THR A 60 16.79 14.40 14.98
CA THR A 60 17.78 13.45 15.53
C THR A 60 17.80 12.14 14.76
N PHE A 61 16.67 11.70 14.26
CA PHE A 61 16.50 10.46 13.49
C PHE A 61 17.04 10.54 12.04
N ARG A 62 17.41 11.74 11.57
CA ARG A 62 17.84 11.97 10.19
C ARG A 62 19.01 11.08 9.73
N ASN A 63 20.03 10.96 10.56
CA ASN A 63 21.24 10.24 10.17
C ASN A 63 20.94 8.75 10.00
N ARG A 64 20.17 8.15 10.90
CA ARG A 64 19.75 6.76 10.80
C ARG A 64 18.89 6.55 9.54
N LEU A 65 17.94 7.45 9.28
CA LEU A 65 17.10 7.38 8.09
C LEU A 65 17.92 7.42 6.79
N HIS A 66 18.99 8.25 6.74
CA HIS A 66 19.86 8.34 5.57
C HIS A 66 20.79 7.14 5.39
N ASN A 67 21.29 6.56 6.48
CA ASN A 67 22.24 5.45 6.44
C ASN A 67 21.58 4.11 6.13
N ASP A 68 20.34 3.92 6.59
CA ASP A 68 19.62 2.66 6.52
C ASP A 68 18.63 2.58 5.34
N ILE A 69 18.76 3.52 4.39
CA ILE A 69 18.10 3.45 3.09
C ILE A 69 19.15 3.12 2.02
N ASP A 70 18.84 2.13 1.19
CA ASP A 70 19.53 1.95 -0.09
C ASP A 70 18.88 2.88 -1.11
N TRP A 71 19.59 3.99 -1.41
CA TRP A 71 19.09 5.03 -2.31
C TRP A 71 19.12 4.61 -3.77
N SER A 72 19.98 3.65 -4.15
CA SER A 72 20.06 3.12 -5.51
C SER A 72 18.91 2.17 -5.79
N GLU A 73 18.63 1.29 -4.84
CA GLU A 73 17.54 0.32 -4.93
C GLU A 73 16.19 0.91 -4.48
N GLN A 74 16.18 2.09 -3.91
CA GLN A 74 14.98 2.74 -3.36
C GLN A 74 14.27 1.86 -2.31
N ALA A 75 15.04 1.24 -1.43
CA ALA A 75 14.57 0.28 -0.46
C ALA A 75 15.15 0.52 0.93
N PHE A 76 14.49 0.05 1.96
CA PHE A 76 15.09 -0.04 3.28
C PHE A 76 16.15 -1.14 3.30
N ARG A 77 17.32 -0.84 3.91
CA ARG A 77 18.34 -1.86 4.17
C ARG A 77 17.80 -2.92 5.09
N GLN A 78 18.32 -4.14 4.92
CA GLN A 78 18.01 -5.27 5.80
C GLN A 78 19.28 -5.84 6.39
N TYR A 79 19.19 -6.22 7.64
CA TYR A 79 20.23 -6.95 8.38
C TYR A 79 19.59 -8.24 8.88
N ASP A 80 20.19 -9.37 8.55
CA ASP A 80 19.65 -10.70 8.86
C ASP A 80 18.16 -10.87 8.44
N HIS A 81 17.85 -10.43 7.22
CA HIS A 81 16.49 -10.43 6.67
C HIS A 81 15.47 -9.57 7.43
N ARG A 82 15.92 -8.66 8.30
CA ARG A 82 15.07 -7.74 9.07
C ARG A 82 15.30 -6.31 8.59
N CYS A 83 14.24 -5.55 8.48
CA CYS A 83 14.33 -4.12 8.16
C CYS A 83 15.21 -3.41 9.20
N ALA A 84 16.12 -2.56 8.75
CA ALA A 84 17.02 -1.77 9.60
C ALA A 84 16.29 -0.89 10.63
N PHE A 85 15.01 -0.62 10.42
CA PHE A 85 14.15 0.17 11.31
C PHE A 85 13.27 -0.69 12.23
N LEU A 86 13.42 -2.01 12.21
CA LEU A 86 12.74 -2.90 13.13
C LEU A 86 13.60 -3.06 14.38
N ASN A 87 13.09 -2.64 15.52
CA ASN A 87 13.81 -2.74 16.80
C ASN A 87 13.67 -4.13 17.47
N GLU A 88 14.26 -4.27 18.64
CA GLU A 88 14.26 -5.54 19.40
C GLU A 88 12.88 -5.91 19.95
N GLU A 89 12.00 -4.94 20.14
CA GLU A 89 10.60 -5.13 20.54
C GLU A 89 9.67 -5.44 19.36
N ASN A 90 10.22 -5.68 18.15
CA ASN A 90 9.48 -5.86 16.90
C ASN A 90 8.57 -4.66 16.53
N LEU A 91 8.98 -3.46 16.93
CA LEU A 91 8.33 -2.21 16.57
C LEU A 91 9.14 -1.43 15.53
N CYS A 92 8.47 -0.61 14.76
CA CYS A 92 9.09 0.21 13.71
C CYS A 92 9.56 1.56 14.27
N ASP A 93 10.88 1.81 14.27
CA ASP A 93 11.45 3.06 14.77
C ASP A 93 11.07 4.28 13.90
N ILE A 94 10.81 4.11 12.60
CA ILE A 94 10.24 5.21 11.80
C ILE A 94 8.90 5.64 12.36
N TYR A 95 8.07 4.68 12.78
CA TYR A 95 6.78 4.97 13.38
C TYR A 95 6.93 5.62 14.76
N SER A 96 7.80 5.06 15.61
CA SER A 96 7.99 5.51 17.00
C SER A 96 8.66 6.87 17.08
N ASP A 97 9.75 7.09 16.31
CA ASP A 97 10.60 8.28 16.44
C ASP A 97 10.20 9.42 15.50
N ALA A 98 9.64 9.09 14.34
CA ALA A 98 9.30 10.07 13.32
C ALA A 98 7.79 10.17 13.04
N GLY A 99 7.00 9.24 13.56
CA GLY A 99 5.54 9.22 13.48
C GLY A 99 4.97 8.51 12.24
N ALA A 100 3.70 8.14 12.34
CA ALA A 100 2.98 7.39 11.30
C ALA A 100 3.05 8.03 9.90
N ASN A 101 3.08 9.37 9.84
CA ASN A 101 3.17 10.11 8.59
C ASN A 101 4.51 9.91 7.86
N MET A 102 5.51 9.37 8.54
CA MET A 102 6.82 9.07 7.94
C MET A 102 6.91 7.67 7.34
N LEU A 103 5.94 6.81 7.55
CA LEU A 103 5.88 5.53 6.84
C LEU A 103 5.76 5.74 5.33
N CYS A 104 6.51 4.95 4.54
CA CYS A 104 6.33 4.88 3.08
C CYS A 104 5.01 4.19 2.74
N ASP A 105 4.60 4.29 1.47
CA ASP A 105 3.33 3.73 1.02
C ASP A 105 3.24 2.23 1.25
N THR A 106 4.31 1.49 0.98
CA THR A 106 4.38 0.05 1.23
C THR A 106 4.08 -0.28 2.69
N CYS A 107 4.79 0.35 3.65
CA CYS A 107 4.61 0.10 5.08
C CYS A 107 3.24 0.53 5.60
N ARG A 108 2.71 1.64 5.06
CA ARG A 108 1.41 2.17 5.48
C ARG A 108 0.24 1.35 4.96
N LYS A 109 0.36 0.82 3.74
CA LYS A 109 -0.72 0.06 3.07
C LYS A 109 -0.77 -1.39 3.52
N TYR A 110 0.38 -2.03 3.74
CA TYR A 110 0.42 -3.44 4.14
C TYR A 110 -0.46 -3.74 5.37
N PRO A 111 -1.22 -4.80 5.38
CA PRO A 111 -1.39 -5.86 4.40
C PRO A 111 -2.48 -5.58 3.35
N ARG A 112 -2.93 -4.33 3.23
CA ARG A 112 -3.94 -3.95 2.26
C ARG A 112 -3.33 -3.95 0.87
N HIS A 113 -3.99 -4.63 -0.05
CA HIS A 113 -3.64 -4.69 -1.45
C HIS A 113 -4.79 -4.16 -2.29
N ILE A 114 -4.46 -3.50 -3.40
CA ILE A 114 -5.42 -2.93 -4.33
C ILE A 114 -5.02 -3.38 -5.73
N GLU A 115 -5.89 -4.16 -6.36
CA GLU A 115 -5.80 -4.43 -7.79
C GLU A 115 -6.59 -3.37 -8.54
N GLU A 116 -5.96 -2.82 -9.57
CA GLU A 116 -6.51 -1.72 -10.34
C GLU A 116 -6.84 -2.19 -11.76
N PHE A 117 -8.13 -2.20 -12.08
CA PHE A 117 -8.65 -2.45 -13.41
C PHE A 117 -9.39 -1.23 -13.92
N GLU A 118 -9.66 -1.17 -15.23
CA GLU A 118 -10.49 -0.12 -15.79
C GLU A 118 -11.87 -0.12 -15.13
N GLY A 119 -12.23 1.01 -14.51
CA GLY A 119 -13.53 1.15 -13.83
C GLY A 119 -13.71 0.30 -12.56
N LEU A 120 -12.69 -0.48 -12.12
CA LEU A 120 -12.79 -1.34 -10.95
C LEU A 120 -11.53 -1.26 -10.08
N ARG A 121 -11.72 -1.24 -8.77
CA ARG A 121 -10.66 -1.41 -7.76
C ARG A 121 -11.06 -2.53 -6.81
N GLU A 122 -10.24 -3.56 -6.75
CA GLU A 122 -10.43 -4.66 -5.81
C GLU A 122 -9.50 -4.51 -4.63
N TYR A 123 -10.08 -4.44 -3.45
CA TYR A 123 -9.34 -4.33 -2.19
C TYR A 123 -9.29 -5.69 -1.52
N SER A 124 -8.10 -6.10 -1.10
CA SER A 124 -7.88 -7.34 -0.37
C SER A 124 -6.94 -7.15 0.81
N LEU A 125 -6.80 -8.19 1.63
CA LEU A 125 -5.81 -8.28 2.71
C LEU A 125 -4.87 -9.44 2.41
N SER A 126 -3.57 -9.18 2.40
CA SER A 126 -2.56 -10.24 2.25
C SER A 126 -2.57 -11.16 3.47
N LEU A 127 -2.75 -12.45 3.23
CA LEU A 127 -2.73 -13.48 4.28
C LEU A 127 -1.32 -13.78 4.81
N SER A 128 -0.28 -13.14 4.25
CA SER A 128 1.06 -13.12 4.87
C SER A 128 1.10 -12.31 6.17
N CYS A 129 0.05 -11.51 6.46
CA CYS A 129 -0.11 -10.85 7.75
C CYS A 129 -0.86 -11.79 8.71
N PRO A 130 -0.27 -12.17 9.88
CA PRO A 130 -0.92 -13.06 10.84
C PRO A 130 -2.29 -12.58 11.30
N GLU A 131 -2.47 -11.27 11.51
CA GLU A 131 -3.77 -10.73 11.92
C GLU A 131 -4.82 -10.79 10.80
N ALA A 132 -4.41 -10.50 9.56
CA ALA A 132 -5.31 -10.67 8.41
C ALA A 132 -5.71 -12.14 8.22
N ALA A 133 -4.75 -13.06 8.35
CA ALA A 133 -5.00 -14.50 8.31
C ALA A 133 -5.93 -14.96 9.44
N ARG A 134 -5.71 -14.45 10.66
CA ARG A 134 -6.59 -14.75 11.81
C ARG A 134 -8.03 -14.31 11.57
N ILE A 135 -8.24 -13.10 11.06
CA ILE A 135 -9.58 -12.59 10.73
C ILE A 135 -10.21 -13.47 9.67
N PHE A 136 -9.50 -13.75 8.58
CA PHE A 136 -9.98 -14.61 7.50
C PHE A 136 -10.38 -16.01 8.00
N LEU A 137 -9.51 -16.68 8.77
CA LEU A 137 -9.74 -18.04 9.26
C LEU A 137 -10.81 -18.12 10.36
N SER A 138 -11.03 -17.03 11.11
CA SER A 138 -12.07 -16.96 12.14
C SER A 138 -13.45 -16.60 11.58
N HIS A 139 -13.52 -16.20 10.31
CA HIS A 139 -14.77 -15.83 9.67
C HIS A 139 -15.66 -17.06 9.48
N LYS A 140 -16.81 -17.08 10.17
CA LYS A 140 -17.68 -18.28 10.24
C LYS A 140 -18.66 -18.39 9.08
N ASN A 141 -18.96 -17.29 8.43
CA ASN A 141 -19.93 -17.23 7.36
C ASN A 141 -19.24 -17.37 5.99
N LYS A 142 -20.02 -17.66 4.96
CA LYS A 142 -19.53 -17.55 3.59
C LYS A 142 -19.09 -16.11 3.35
N ILE A 143 -17.86 -15.94 2.87
CA ILE A 143 -17.32 -14.61 2.53
C ILE A 143 -18.17 -14.02 1.41
N SER A 144 -18.60 -12.79 1.61
CA SER A 144 -19.29 -11.99 0.62
C SER A 144 -18.44 -10.77 0.23
N PHE A 145 -18.69 -10.24 -0.97
CA PHE A 145 -17.99 -9.06 -1.46
C PHE A 145 -18.95 -7.86 -1.48
N VAL A 146 -18.49 -6.77 -0.88
CA VAL A 146 -19.24 -5.51 -0.86
C VAL A 146 -18.72 -4.61 -1.97
N THR A 147 -19.57 -4.35 -2.95
CA THR A 147 -19.28 -3.44 -4.06
C THR A 147 -20.01 -2.12 -3.88
N ARG A 148 -19.34 -1.02 -4.18
CA ARG A 148 -19.93 0.33 -4.24
C ARG A 148 -19.42 1.09 -5.43
N GLU A 149 -20.24 1.95 -5.98
CA GLU A 149 -19.85 2.90 -7.01
C GLU A 149 -19.40 4.22 -6.38
N VAL A 150 -18.35 4.80 -6.94
CA VAL A 150 -17.86 6.13 -6.58
C VAL A 150 -17.61 6.94 -7.86
N PRO A 151 -17.82 8.26 -7.86
CA PRO A 151 -17.44 9.11 -8.97
C PRO A 151 -15.94 8.97 -9.26
N SER A 152 -15.57 8.77 -10.50
CA SER A 152 -14.17 8.73 -10.95
C SER A 152 -13.94 9.72 -12.07
N LYS A 153 -12.72 10.27 -12.10
CA LYS A 153 -12.20 11.10 -13.20
C LYS A 153 -11.07 10.38 -13.92
N GLU A 154 -10.93 9.08 -13.73
CA GLU A 154 -9.89 8.30 -14.39
C GLU A 154 -10.19 8.22 -15.90
N GLU A 155 -9.13 8.28 -16.68
CA GLU A 155 -9.21 8.08 -18.12
C GLU A 155 -9.47 6.60 -18.40
N THR A 156 -10.40 6.30 -19.29
CA THR A 156 -10.62 4.95 -19.81
C THR A 156 -9.59 4.68 -20.88
N TYR A 157 -8.92 3.53 -20.82
CA TYR A 157 -8.01 3.07 -21.85
C TYR A 157 -8.83 2.33 -22.92
N GLU A 158 -9.12 2.98 -24.06
CA GLU A 158 -9.97 2.42 -25.12
C GLU A 158 -9.38 1.19 -25.85
N ASP A 159 -8.09 0.86 -25.61
CA ASP A 159 -7.35 -0.12 -26.41
C ASP A 159 -6.81 -1.33 -25.64
N PHE A 160 -7.26 -1.60 -24.41
CA PHE A 160 -6.87 -2.79 -23.68
C PHE A 160 -7.99 -3.83 -23.68
N ASP A 161 -7.89 -4.76 -24.63
CA ASP A 161 -8.69 -5.98 -24.63
C ASP A 161 -8.04 -6.96 -23.65
N TYR A 162 -8.71 -7.20 -22.51
CA TYR A 162 -8.21 -8.06 -21.43
C TYR A 162 -8.45 -9.56 -21.65
N PHE A 163 -8.79 -10.00 -22.90
CA PHE A 163 -9.03 -11.41 -23.24
C PHE A 163 -8.33 -11.87 -24.50
#